data_0bd3e0e366e2fca38ed46567d46d0baa
#
_entry.id   0bd3e0e366e2fca38ed46567d46d0baa
#
_cell.length_a   1.000
_cell.length_b   1.000
_cell.length_c   1.000
_cell.angle_alpha   90.00
_cell.angle_beta   90.00
_cell.angle_gamma   90.00
#
_symmetry.space_group_name_H-M   'P 1'
#
loop_
_entity.id
_entity.type
_entity.pdbx_description
1 polymer ?
#
loop_
_entity_poly.entity_id
_entity_poly.type
_entity_poly.pdbx_seq_one_letter_code
_entity_poly.pdbx_strand_id
1 'polypeptide(L)'
;LRHGGLGAVVAEVARLSMTASRRLQLAAEAGGTLGLAVRRFRKTAEAEALALPTAAITRWRVSLRPSVPLPVPGIGRARWLLELTRCRSGEAAEFDVEATDAEGRIAFSSGLADRSSATGDGRLGAAAG
;
A
#
# COMPACT_ATOMS: atom_id res chain seq x y z
N LEU A 1 4.57 -5.20 -20.82
CA LEU A 1 5.48 -4.24 -20.17
C LEU A 1 6.56 -3.70 -21.12
N ARG A 2 7.12 -4.53 -22.01
CA ARG A 2 8.18 -4.09 -22.95
C ARG A 2 7.68 -3.29 -24.16
N HIS A 3 6.39 -3.20 -24.39
CA HIS A 3 5.82 -2.64 -25.62
C HIS A 3 6.01 -1.10 -25.75
N GLY A 4 6.32 -0.40 -24.67
CA GLY A 4 6.57 1.06 -24.68
C GLY A 4 5.35 1.95 -24.97
N GLY A 5 4.22 1.36 -25.37
CA GLY A 5 2.97 2.09 -25.66
C GLY A 5 1.94 2.07 -24.52
N LEU A 6 2.28 1.47 -23.39
CA LEU A 6 1.38 1.37 -22.23
C LEU A 6 1.94 2.15 -21.06
N GLY A 7 1.14 3.04 -20.46
CA GLY A 7 1.51 3.75 -19.25
C GLY A 7 1.55 2.85 -18.02
N ALA A 8 0.60 1.90 -17.92
CA ALA A 8 0.53 0.95 -16.81
C ALA A 8 -0.04 -0.39 -17.25
N VAL A 9 0.33 -1.46 -16.54
CA VAL A 9 -0.26 -2.79 -16.63
C VAL A 9 -0.63 -3.25 -15.22
N VAL A 10 -1.89 -3.60 -15.03
CA VAL A 10 -2.41 -4.19 -13.78
C VAL A 10 -2.73 -5.65 -14.04
N ALA A 11 -2.18 -6.55 -13.24
CA ALA A 11 -2.42 -7.98 -13.37
C ALA A 11 -2.70 -8.62 -12.02
N GLU A 12 -3.75 -9.44 -11.94
CA GLU A 12 -3.98 -10.30 -10.79
C GLU A 12 -3.16 -11.59 -10.94
N VAL A 13 -2.37 -11.92 -9.92
CA VAL A 13 -1.46 -13.07 -9.95
C VAL A 13 -1.62 -13.89 -8.67
N ALA A 14 -1.74 -15.21 -8.80
CA ALA A 14 -1.85 -16.10 -7.64
C ALA A 14 -0.51 -16.25 -6.92
N ARG A 15 0.58 -16.42 -7.67
CA ARG A 15 1.94 -16.55 -7.14
C ARG A 15 2.90 -15.70 -7.95
N LEU A 16 3.88 -15.12 -7.25
CA LEU A 16 4.92 -14.33 -7.87
C LEU A 16 6.27 -14.69 -7.25
N SER A 17 7.05 -15.48 -7.97
CA SER A 17 8.41 -15.84 -7.54
C SER A 17 9.38 -14.67 -7.67
N MET A 18 10.52 -14.75 -6.98
CA MET A 18 11.59 -13.76 -7.11
C MET A 18 12.05 -13.60 -8.57
N THR A 19 12.24 -14.72 -9.27
CA THR A 19 12.67 -14.70 -10.67
C THR A 19 11.65 -14.04 -11.59
N ALA A 20 10.35 -14.39 -11.43
CA ALA A 20 9.28 -13.80 -12.22
C ALA A 20 9.13 -12.29 -11.93
N SER A 21 9.16 -11.90 -10.66
CA SER A 21 9.08 -10.48 -10.28
C SER A 21 10.27 -9.68 -10.79
N ARG A 22 11.48 -10.24 -10.80
CA ARG A 22 12.66 -9.59 -11.36
C ARG A 22 12.54 -9.38 -12.88
N ARG A 23 12.03 -10.36 -13.60
CA ARG A 23 11.76 -10.22 -15.04
C ARG A 23 10.72 -9.16 -15.33
N LEU A 24 9.64 -9.09 -14.54
CA LEU A 24 8.62 -8.06 -14.66
C LEU A 24 9.19 -6.65 -14.37
N GLN A 25 10.00 -6.53 -13.33
CA GLN A 25 10.67 -5.26 -13.01
C GLN A 25 11.54 -4.76 -14.17
N LEU A 26 12.43 -5.61 -14.68
CA LEU A 26 13.31 -5.26 -15.80
C LEU A 26 12.52 -4.91 -17.07
N ALA A 27 11.41 -5.62 -17.33
CA ALA A 27 10.55 -5.32 -18.47
C ALA A 27 9.79 -3.99 -18.30
N ALA A 28 9.39 -3.65 -17.07
CA ALA A 28 8.75 -2.38 -16.74
C ALA A 28 9.74 -1.21 -16.88
N GLU A 29 10.95 -1.36 -16.37
CA GLU A 29 12.03 -0.38 -16.50
C GLU A 29 12.38 -0.13 -17.98
N ALA A 30 12.56 -1.19 -18.77
CA ALA A 30 12.90 -1.09 -20.18
C ALA A 30 11.78 -0.47 -21.02
N GLY A 31 10.52 -0.66 -20.62
CA GLY A 31 9.35 -0.13 -21.34
C GLY A 31 8.83 1.21 -20.82
N GLY A 32 9.41 1.75 -19.74
CA GLY A 32 8.87 2.94 -19.05
C GLY A 32 7.44 2.74 -18.56
N THR A 33 7.04 1.49 -18.23
CA THR A 33 5.66 1.11 -17.92
C THR A 33 5.52 0.79 -16.43
N LEU A 34 4.49 1.33 -15.78
CA LEU A 34 4.16 0.94 -14.41
C LEU A 34 3.56 -0.47 -14.37
N GLY A 35 4.15 -1.38 -13.62
CA GLY A 35 3.62 -2.73 -13.38
C GLY A 35 2.99 -2.85 -11.99
N LEU A 36 1.71 -3.20 -11.91
CA LEU A 36 0.98 -3.47 -10.68
C LEU A 36 0.57 -4.95 -10.62
N ALA A 37 1.17 -5.73 -9.72
CA ALA A 37 0.79 -7.11 -9.46
C ALA A 37 -0.15 -7.15 -8.25
N VAL A 38 -1.41 -7.48 -8.50
CA VAL A 38 -2.44 -7.59 -7.45
C VAL A 38 -2.52 -9.04 -6.99
N ARG A 39 -2.52 -9.25 -5.68
CA ARG A 39 -2.68 -10.57 -5.06
C ARG A 39 -3.76 -10.48 -4.00
N ARG A 40 -4.75 -11.35 -4.11
CA ARG A 40 -5.83 -11.42 -3.12
C ARG A 40 -5.58 -12.54 -2.13
N PHE A 41 -5.97 -12.31 -0.89
CA PHE A 41 -5.99 -13.31 0.16
C PHE A 41 -7.29 -13.21 0.95
N ARG A 42 -7.78 -14.34 1.44
CA ARG A 42 -9.00 -14.42 2.25
C ARG A 42 -8.70 -14.84 3.68
N LYS A 43 -7.55 -15.46 3.92
CA LYS A 43 -7.14 -15.98 5.23
C LYS A 43 -5.78 -15.41 5.60
N THR A 44 -5.54 -15.20 6.89
CA THR A 44 -4.28 -14.67 7.42
C THR A 44 -3.08 -15.54 7.02
N ALA A 45 -3.22 -16.87 7.03
CA ALA A 45 -2.17 -17.78 6.59
C ALA A 45 -1.78 -17.59 5.11
N GLU A 46 -2.74 -17.22 4.26
CA GLU A 46 -2.45 -16.85 2.86
C GLU A 46 -1.65 -15.55 2.78
N ALA A 47 -1.94 -14.58 3.66
CA ALA A 47 -1.21 -13.33 3.72
C ALA A 47 0.28 -13.54 4.04
N GLU A 48 0.61 -14.47 4.92
CA GLU A 48 2.00 -14.86 5.24
C GLU A 48 2.71 -15.43 4.01
N ALA A 49 2.05 -16.33 3.27
CA ALA A 49 2.57 -16.86 2.00
C ALA A 49 2.76 -15.75 0.94
N LEU A 50 1.98 -14.67 1.02
CA LEU A 50 2.13 -13.50 0.15
C LEU A 50 3.28 -12.58 0.58
N ALA A 51 3.79 -12.70 1.80
CA ALA A 51 4.92 -11.92 2.31
C ALA A 51 6.28 -12.34 1.72
N LEU A 52 6.33 -13.43 0.95
CA LEU A 52 7.57 -13.88 0.30
C LEU A 52 8.25 -12.75 -0.47
N PRO A 53 9.59 -12.70 -0.44
CA PRO A 53 10.35 -11.65 -1.12
C PRO A 53 10.04 -11.61 -2.62
N THR A 54 9.97 -10.40 -3.17
CA THR A 54 9.86 -10.12 -4.60
C THR A 54 10.76 -8.96 -4.98
N ALA A 55 11.00 -8.76 -6.27
CA ALA A 55 11.78 -7.63 -6.78
C ALA A 55 10.96 -6.33 -6.90
N ALA A 56 9.71 -6.31 -6.43
CA ALA A 56 8.89 -5.10 -6.46
C ALA A 56 9.57 -3.93 -5.71
N ILE A 57 9.45 -2.73 -6.26
CA ILE A 57 10.00 -1.49 -5.68
C ILE A 57 9.23 -1.14 -4.41
N THR A 58 7.89 -1.24 -4.49
CA THR A 58 7.00 -1.03 -3.34
C THR A 58 6.11 -2.24 -3.13
N ARG A 59 5.68 -2.44 -1.90
CA ARG A 59 4.67 -3.44 -1.55
C ARG A 59 3.63 -2.81 -0.65
N TRP A 60 2.39 -2.97 -1.06
CA TRP A 60 1.25 -2.48 -0.33
C TRP A 60 0.39 -3.62 0.17
N ARG A 61 -0.13 -3.49 1.38
CA ARG A 61 -1.24 -4.29 1.88
C ARG A 61 -2.46 -3.39 1.97
N VAL A 62 -3.59 -3.90 1.49
CA VAL A 62 -4.88 -3.20 1.57
C VAL A 62 -5.83 -4.06 2.40
N SER A 63 -6.34 -3.50 3.48
CA SER A 63 -7.26 -4.16 4.40
C SER A 63 -8.53 -3.33 4.56
N LEU A 64 -9.66 -4.01 4.73
CA LEU A 64 -10.93 -3.34 5.02
C LEU A 64 -10.95 -2.83 6.46
N ARG A 65 -11.54 -1.66 6.65
CA ARG A 65 -11.86 -1.07 7.96
C ARG A 65 -13.38 -0.91 8.08
N PRO A 66 -13.94 -0.96 9.29
CA PRO A 66 -15.33 -0.58 9.52
C PRO A 66 -15.58 0.85 9.02
N SER A 67 -16.69 1.04 8.32
CA SER A 67 -17.13 2.38 7.93
C SER A 67 -17.54 3.20 9.15
N VAL A 68 -17.44 4.52 9.05
CA VAL A 68 -17.94 5.42 10.10
C VAL A 68 -19.45 5.28 10.18
N PRO A 69 -20.04 5.09 11.38
CA PRO A 69 -21.47 5.07 11.54
C PRO A 69 -22.07 6.37 11.03
N LEU A 70 -23.16 6.25 10.27
CA LEU A 70 -23.93 7.41 9.84
C LEU A 70 -24.90 7.84 10.96
N PRO A 71 -25.25 9.13 11.05
CA PRO A 71 -26.27 9.61 12.01
C PRO A 71 -27.67 9.13 11.68
N VAL A 72 -27.87 8.54 10.51
CA VAL A 72 -29.12 7.94 10.02
C VAL A 72 -28.87 6.51 9.58
N PRO A 73 -29.89 5.61 9.58
CA PRO A 73 -29.74 4.27 9.06
C PRO A 73 -29.25 4.30 7.59
N GLY A 74 -28.16 3.61 7.31
CA GLY A 74 -27.58 3.57 5.97
C GLY A 74 -26.22 2.89 5.96
N ILE A 75 -25.66 2.71 4.76
CA ILE A 75 -24.32 2.15 4.55
C ILE A 75 -23.35 3.32 4.37
N GLY A 76 -22.42 3.45 5.31
CA GLY A 76 -21.33 4.42 5.22
C GLY A 76 -20.35 4.08 4.10
N ARG A 77 -19.47 5.03 3.75
CA ARG A 77 -18.38 4.79 2.81
C ARG A 77 -17.46 3.69 3.32
N ALA A 78 -17.02 2.83 2.42
CA ALA A 78 -16.02 1.83 2.76
C ALA A 78 -14.73 2.53 3.18
N ARG A 79 -14.03 1.97 4.16
CA ARG A 79 -12.70 2.45 4.60
C ARG A 79 -11.67 1.37 4.39
N TRP A 80 -10.47 1.80 4.06
CA TRP A 80 -9.34 0.92 3.85
C TRP A 80 -8.13 1.38 4.65
N LEU A 81 -7.41 0.42 5.20
CA LEU A 81 -6.05 0.62 5.67
C LEU A 81 -5.11 0.27 4.52
N LEU A 82 -4.31 1.22 4.10
CA LEU A 82 -3.24 1.05 3.12
C LEU A 82 -1.91 1.02 3.87
N GLU A 83 -1.26 -0.13 3.91
CA GLU A 83 0.04 -0.31 4.56
C GLU A 83 1.12 -0.42 3.49
N LEU A 84 2.03 0.54 3.42
CA LEU A 84 3.26 0.43 2.64
C LEU A 84 4.25 -0.43 3.42
N THR A 85 4.19 -1.75 3.21
CA THR A 85 4.99 -2.72 3.96
C THR A 85 6.44 -2.80 3.47
N ARG A 86 6.72 -2.26 2.29
CA ARG A 86 8.06 -2.14 1.72
C ARG A 86 8.14 -0.98 0.75
N CYS A 87 9.18 -0.18 0.89
CA CYS A 87 9.61 0.81 -0.10
C CYS A 87 11.13 0.75 -0.25
N ARG A 88 11.63 0.70 -1.49
CA ARG A 88 13.09 0.65 -1.72
C ARG A 88 13.78 1.96 -1.37
N SER A 89 13.09 3.08 -1.53
CA SER A 89 13.62 4.44 -1.37
C SER A 89 13.05 5.19 -0.16
N GLY A 90 12.31 4.52 0.72
CA GLY A 90 11.64 5.19 1.83
C GLY A 90 11.27 4.24 2.96
N GLU A 91 10.62 4.80 3.95
CA GLU A 91 10.15 4.09 5.13
C GLU A 91 8.78 3.45 4.90
N ALA A 92 8.43 2.51 5.78
CA ALA A 92 7.08 1.97 5.86
C ALA A 92 6.11 3.06 6.31
N ALA A 93 4.89 3.04 5.77
CA ALA A 93 3.87 4.02 6.10
C ALA A 93 2.49 3.38 6.10
N GLU A 94 1.57 3.95 6.86
CA GLU A 94 0.18 3.51 6.92
C GLU A 94 -0.75 4.68 6.63
N PHE A 95 -1.82 4.42 5.89
CA PHE A 95 -2.83 5.40 5.55
C PHE A 95 -4.23 4.82 5.77
N ASP A 96 -5.04 5.49 6.57
CA ASP A 96 -6.46 5.19 6.70
C ASP A 96 -7.22 6.07 5.71
N VAL A 97 -7.90 5.46 4.75
CA VAL A 97 -8.55 6.18 3.65
C VAL A 97 -10.01 5.75 3.50
N GLU A 98 -10.83 6.69 3.08
CA GLU A 98 -12.20 6.40 2.66
C GLU A 98 -12.24 6.07 1.17
N ALA A 99 -13.14 5.17 0.81
CA ALA A 99 -13.36 4.80 -0.58
C ALA A 99 -13.71 6.03 -1.43
N THR A 100 -13.49 5.87 -2.72
CA THR A 100 -13.68 6.94 -3.70
C THR A 100 -15.06 7.59 -3.60
N ASP A 101 -15.08 8.91 -3.73
CA ASP A 101 -16.30 9.68 -3.94
C ASP A 101 -16.88 9.47 -5.37
N ALA A 102 -17.93 10.19 -5.69
CA ALA A 102 -18.55 10.12 -7.02
C ALA A 102 -17.60 10.56 -8.15
N GLU A 103 -16.59 11.35 -7.83
CA GLU A 103 -15.57 11.84 -8.74
C GLU A 103 -14.33 10.93 -8.79
N GLY A 104 -14.33 9.82 -8.06
CA GLY A 104 -13.24 8.85 -8.04
C GLY A 104 -12.06 9.23 -7.15
N ARG A 105 -12.21 10.23 -6.25
CA ARG A 105 -11.15 10.70 -5.35
C ARG A 105 -11.17 9.91 -4.06
N ILE A 106 -10.00 9.53 -3.56
CA ILE A 106 -9.80 8.91 -2.25
C ILE A 106 -9.61 10.02 -1.22
N ALA A 107 -10.36 9.96 -0.11
CA ALA A 107 -10.18 10.88 1.01
C ALA A 107 -9.32 10.23 2.09
N PHE A 108 -8.39 10.99 2.65
CA PHE A 108 -7.67 10.59 3.86
C PHE A 108 -8.56 10.87 5.07
N SER A 109 -8.71 9.91 5.97
CA SER A 109 -9.40 10.17 7.24
C SER A 109 -8.55 11.13 8.08
N SER A 110 -9.18 12.16 8.63
CA SER A 110 -8.54 13.25 9.37
C SER A 110 -7.70 12.83 10.59
N GLY A 111 -7.75 11.58 11.01
CA GLY A 111 -6.93 11.03 12.08
C GLY A 111 -5.45 10.82 11.75
N LEU A 112 -5.03 11.03 10.50
CA LEU A 112 -3.63 10.85 10.07
C LEU A 112 -2.77 12.13 10.20
N ALA A 113 -3.37 13.29 10.26
CA ALA A 113 -2.65 14.55 10.42
C ALA A 113 -1.89 14.64 11.76
N ASP A 114 -2.30 13.87 12.77
CA ASP A 114 -1.76 13.95 14.13
C ASP A 114 -0.65 12.92 14.43
N ARG A 115 -0.43 11.93 13.57
CA ARG A 115 0.61 10.89 13.78
C ARG A 115 1.96 11.23 13.17
N SER A 116 2.02 12.15 12.21
CA SER A 116 3.29 12.62 11.61
C SER A 116 4.13 13.49 12.53
N SER A 117 3.54 14.05 13.60
CA SER A 117 4.22 14.96 14.52
C SER A 117 4.74 14.32 15.80
N ALA A 118 4.46 13.03 16.05
CA ALA A 118 4.79 12.36 17.31
C ALA A 118 6.15 11.62 17.31
N THR A 119 6.92 11.64 16.22
CA THR A 119 8.21 10.93 16.15
C THR A 119 9.41 11.88 16.10
N GLY A 120 9.36 12.96 16.84
CA GLY A 120 10.45 13.94 16.85
C GLY A 120 10.60 14.73 18.14
N ASP A 121 10.70 14.10 19.31
CA ASP A 121 11.41 14.71 20.44
C ASP A 121 11.85 13.68 21.50
N GLY A 122 12.83 12.87 21.13
CA GLY A 122 13.64 12.07 22.05
C GLY A 122 14.87 12.87 22.46
N ARG A 123 14.69 13.89 23.27
CA ARG A 123 15.78 14.66 23.83
C ARG A 123 16.63 13.81 24.74
N LEU A 124 17.87 13.56 24.32
CA LEU A 124 18.96 13.05 25.17
C LEU A 124 19.18 14.04 26.34
N GLY A 125 18.73 13.65 27.51
CA GLY A 125 19.11 14.29 28.78
C GLY A 125 20.57 13.94 29.11
N ALA A 126 21.46 14.89 28.97
CA ALA A 126 22.81 14.82 29.52
C ALA A 126 22.73 14.80 31.04
N ALA A 127 23.22 13.75 31.68
CA ALA A 127 23.54 13.74 33.10
C ALA A 127 24.96 14.28 33.25
N ALA A 128 25.07 15.47 33.82
CA ALA A 128 26.29 15.94 34.44
C ALA A 128 26.17 15.74 35.95
N GLY A 129 27.24 15.22 36.59
CA GLY A 129 27.39 15.08 38.02
C GLY A 129 28.50 14.11 38.36
#